data_a001e63510805ae4056a365e350a9170
#
_entry.id   a001e63510805ae4056a365e350a9170
#
_cell.length_a   1.000
_cell.length_b   1.000
_cell.length_c   1.000
_cell.angle_alpha   90.00
_cell.angle_beta   90.00
_cell.angle_gamma   90.00
#
_symmetry.space_group_name_H-M   'P 1'
#
loop_
_entity.id
_entity.type
_entity.pdbx_description
1 polymer ?
#
loop_
_entity_poly.entity_id
_entity_poly.type
_entity_poly.pdbx_seq_one_letter_code
_entity_poly.pdbx_strand_id
1 'polypeptide(L)'
;MKHIIILGDGMADWPAASLGNKTLLQHAHTPTMDRLASMGRTGQLITVAEGFHPGSEVANMSVMGYNLPKVYEGRGPLEAASIGVDLQPGDMAMRCNIVCIEGEILKNHSAGHITTEEADVLVKYLQEHLGNERIQFHTGVQYRHLLVIKGGNKQIDCTPPHDVPLHPFRPLLVKAEIPEAQETADLINELIMKSQALLANHPINLKRIAEGKDPANSIWPWSPGYRPQMEPLSVMYPQLQKASVISAVDLINGIGVYAGLRRISVEGATGLYDTNYENKVAAALEALKTDDLVYLHIEASDEAGHEGNFDLKQLTIENLDKRVVGPIYEAVKDWEEPVAIAVLPDHPTPCEVRTHTAEPVPFLIYYPGIEPDGVQTFDEIACAEGIYGVMKENEFMNEFINSPQITQISTDK
;
A
#
# COMPACT_ATOMS: atom_id res chain seq x y z
N MET A 1 23.19 -8.44 11.64
CA MET A 1 22.45 -7.17 11.89
C MET A 1 21.04 -7.38 11.39
N LYS A 2 20.06 -6.93 12.15
CA LYS A 2 18.65 -6.92 11.77
C LYS A 2 18.24 -5.57 11.21
N HIS A 3 17.13 -5.51 10.49
CA HIS A 3 16.69 -4.30 9.81
C HIS A 3 15.20 -4.07 10.09
N ILE A 4 14.82 -2.81 10.26
CA ILE A 4 13.40 -2.39 10.29
C ILE A 4 13.20 -1.15 9.44
N ILE A 5 12.24 -1.22 8.53
CA ILE A 5 11.73 -0.06 7.81
C ILE A 5 10.42 0.35 8.48
N ILE A 6 10.37 1.58 8.96
CA ILE A 6 9.16 2.19 9.54
C ILE A 6 8.65 3.20 8.52
N LEU A 7 7.54 2.90 7.89
CA LEU A 7 6.96 3.70 6.84
C LEU A 7 5.71 4.41 7.34
N GLY A 8 5.72 5.74 7.30
CA GLY A 8 4.56 6.59 7.53
C GLY A 8 3.94 6.98 6.20
N ASP A 9 2.88 6.27 5.79
CA ASP A 9 2.23 6.46 4.51
C ASP A 9 1.75 7.91 4.33
N GLY A 10 2.04 8.49 3.17
CA GLY A 10 1.63 9.84 2.81
C GLY A 10 2.15 10.95 3.75
N MET A 11 3.16 10.66 4.60
CA MET A 11 3.60 11.56 5.69
C MET A 11 4.17 12.88 5.16
N ALA A 12 4.84 12.87 4.00
CA ALA A 12 5.40 14.09 3.39
C ALA A 12 4.30 15.04 2.90
N ASP A 13 4.61 16.35 2.93
CA ASP A 13 3.65 17.40 2.58
C ASP A 13 4.37 18.61 1.96
N TRP A 14 3.60 19.49 1.37
CA TRP A 14 4.09 20.77 0.86
C TRP A 14 4.20 21.82 1.99
N PRO A 15 5.08 22.82 1.83
CA PRO A 15 5.09 23.98 2.72
C PRO A 15 3.76 24.71 2.64
N ALA A 16 3.11 24.91 3.80
CA ALA A 16 1.78 25.57 3.87
C ALA A 16 1.88 26.96 4.51
N ALA A 17 1.15 27.91 3.96
CA ALA A 17 1.10 29.28 4.51
C ALA A 17 0.55 29.32 5.94
N SER A 18 -0.40 28.45 6.28
CA SER A 18 -0.96 28.27 7.63
C SER A 18 0.09 27.81 8.65
N LEU A 19 1.16 27.16 8.22
CA LEU A 19 2.26 26.67 9.03
C LEU A 19 3.51 27.58 8.95
N GLY A 20 3.36 28.82 8.47
CA GLY A 20 4.49 29.74 8.30
C GLY A 20 5.44 29.34 7.17
N ASN A 21 4.93 28.75 6.11
CA ASN A 21 5.66 28.19 4.97
C ASN A 21 6.59 27.02 5.36
N LYS A 22 6.22 26.26 6.36
CA LYS A 22 6.87 25.00 6.73
C LYS A 22 6.05 23.82 6.21
N THR A 23 6.71 22.70 6.01
CA THR A 23 6.04 21.41 5.81
C THR A 23 5.47 20.90 7.15
N LEU A 24 4.60 19.90 7.09
CA LEU A 24 4.08 19.28 8.31
C LEU A 24 5.19 18.58 9.12
N LEU A 25 6.16 17.94 8.46
CA LEU A 25 7.32 17.36 9.15
C LEU A 25 8.18 18.42 9.86
N GLN A 26 8.37 19.60 9.26
CA GLN A 26 9.08 20.70 9.90
C GLN A 26 8.30 21.33 11.06
N HIS A 27 6.98 21.15 11.08
CA HIS A 27 6.10 21.77 12.08
C HIS A 27 5.78 20.83 13.25
N ALA A 28 5.64 19.54 12.97
CA ALA A 28 5.33 18.51 13.96
C ALA A 28 6.46 18.32 15.00
N HIS A 29 6.06 17.90 16.19
CA HIS A 29 7.01 17.57 17.25
C HIS A 29 7.44 16.11 17.16
N THR A 30 8.60 15.85 16.56
CA THR A 30 9.12 14.53 16.22
C THR A 30 10.53 14.28 16.79
N PRO A 31 10.71 14.38 18.12
CA PRO A 31 12.04 14.38 18.72
C PRO A 31 12.83 13.09 18.52
N THR A 32 12.17 11.94 18.31
CA THR A 32 12.88 10.68 18.08
C THR A 32 13.36 10.58 16.65
N MET A 33 12.54 10.95 15.67
CA MET A 33 12.96 10.99 14.27
C MET A 33 14.10 12.00 14.07
N ASP A 34 14.04 13.19 14.71
CA ASP A 34 15.12 14.18 14.69
C ASP A 34 16.40 13.63 15.32
N ARG A 35 16.28 12.96 16.46
CA ARG A 35 17.40 12.31 17.12
C ARG A 35 18.05 11.25 16.24
N LEU A 36 17.24 10.40 15.58
CA LEU A 36 17.76 9.38 14.67
C LEU A 36 18.42 9.99 13.43
N ALA A 37 17.86 11.08 12.87
CA ALA A 37 18.48 11.84 11.80
C ALA A 37 19.85 12.39 12.23
N SER A 38 19.93 13.02 13.41
CA SER A 38 21.18 13.58 13.94
C SER A 38 22.26 12.56 14.26
N MET A 39 21.88 11.30 14.49
CA MET A 39 22.80 10.18 14.74
C MET A 39 23.01 9.28 13.51
N GLY A 40 22.26 9.50 12.46
CA GLY A 40 22.22 8.68 11.26
C GLY A 40 22.68 9.43 10.01
N ARG A 41 22.19 8.97 8.89
CA ARG A 41 22.38 9.58 7.57
C ARG A 41 21.05 9.74 6.87
N THR A 42 20.93 10.79 6.08
CA THR A 42 19.68 11.17 5.45
C THR A 42 19.84 11.40 3.94
N GLY A 43 18.70 11.45 3.27
CA GLY A 43 18.59 11.73 1.86
C GLY A 43 17.15 11.87 1.41
N GLN A 44 16.95 11.89 0.13
CA GLN A 44 15.65 11.86 -0.53
C GLN A 44 15.54 10.65 -1.44
N LEU A 45 14.34 10.06 -1.54
CA LEU A 45 14.06 8.90 -2.39
C LEU A 45 12.98 9.22 -3.40
N ILE A 46 13.24 8.96 -4.69
CA ILE A 46 12.21 8.96 -5.74
C ILE A 46 11.48 7.62 -5.65
N THR A 47 10.28 7.63 -5.09
CA THR A 47 9.43 6.45 -4.92
C THR A 47 8.44 6.28 -6.07
N VAL A 48 8.06 7.37 -6.73
CA VAL A 48 7.19 7.37 -7.91
C VAL A 48 8.05 7.57 -9.14
N ALA A 49 8.30 6.50 -9.88
CA ALA A 49 9.10 6.57 -11.10
C ALA A 49 8.37 7.34 -12.21
N GLU A 50 9.12 7.94 -13.12
CA GLU A 50 8.56 8.66 -14.26
C GLU A 50 7.62 7.79 -15.10
N GLY A 51 6.45 8.32 -15.43
CA GLY A 51 5.41 7.63 -16.19
C GLY A 51 4.45 6.79 -15.35
N PHE A 52 4.64 6.72 -14.04
CA PHE A 52 3.71 6.06 -13.13
C PHE A 52 2.81 7.05 -12.41
N HIS A 53 1.57 6.65 -12.19
CA HIS A 53 0.65 7.42 -11.35
C HIS A 53 1.07 7.30 -9.88
N PRO A 54 1.12 8.38 -9.10
CA PRO A 54 1.40 8.30 -7.68
C PRO A 54 0.39 7.43 -6.94
N GLY A 55 0.91 6.49 -6.15
CA GLY A 55 0.08 5.57 -5.36
C GLY A 55 0.94 4.65 -4.50
N SER A 56 0.36 4.16 -3.41
CA SER A 56 1.08 3.35 -2.42
C SER A 56 1.65 2.06 -3.02
N GLU A 57 0.98 1.45 -4.03
CA GLU A 57 1.50 0.26 -4.70
C GLU A 57 2.81 0.54 -5.47
N VAL A 58 2.86 1.66 -6.18
CA VAL A 58 4.04 2.10 -6.93
C VAL A 58 5.17 2.46 -5.96
N ALA A 59 4.85 3.27 -4.97
CA ALA A 59 5.82 3.80 -4.03
C ALA A 59 6.41 2.70 -3.12
N ASN A 60 5.60 1.82 -2.55
CA ASN A 60 6.10 0.74 -1.69
C ASN A 60 6.93 -0.30 -2.45
N MET A 61 6.60 -0.61 -3.72
CA MET A 61 7.48 -1.43 -4.57
C MET A 61 8.83 -0.76 -4.78
N SER A 62 8.86 0.57 -5.01
CA SER A 62 10.11 1.33 -5.14
C SER A 62 10.92 1.33 -3.85
N VAL A 63 10.27 1.55 -2.68
CA VAL A 63 10.94 1.48 -1.37
C VAL A 63 11.58 0.10 -1.16
N MET A 64 10.92 -0.98 -1.58
CA MET A 64 11.47 -2.35 -1.52
C MET A 64 12.53 -2.63 -2.60
N GLY A 65 12.88 -1.65 -3.44
CA GLY A 65 13.96 -1.75 -4.42
C GLY A 65 13.60 -2.43 -5.74
N TYR A 66 12.31 -2.56 -6.06
CA TYR A 66 11.87 -3.15 -7.32
C TYR A 66 11.91 -2.15 -8.49
N ASN A 67 12.29 -2.65 -9.67
CA ASN A 67 12.22 -1.89 -10.92
C ASN A 67 10.79 -1.92 -11.46
N LEU A 68 10.02 -0.86 -11.21
CA LEU A 68 8.60 -0.76 -11.53
C LEU A 68 8.24 -1.10 -12.99
N PRO A 69 8.94 -0.58 -14.02
CA PRO A 69 8.67 -0.95 -15.41
C PRO A 69 8.72 -2.45 -15.70
N LYS A 70 9.41 -3.23 -14.87
CA LYS A 70 9.54 -4.68 -15.05
C LYS A 70 8.52 -5.49 -14.24
N VAL A 71 8.10 -4.97 -13.09
CA VAL A 71 7.34 -5.77 -12.12
C VAL A 71 5.91 -5.30 -11.90
N TYR A 72 5.59 -4.03 -12.17
CA TYR A 72 4.27 -3.51 -11.90
C TYR A 72 3.23 -4.05 -12.88
N GLU A 73 2.19 -4.68 -12.34
CA GLU A 73 1.14 -5.36 -13.10
C GLU A 73 -0.27 -4.82 -12.79
N GLY A 74 -0.39 -3.75 -12.00
CA GLY A 74 -1.68 -3.24 -11.53
C GLY A 74 -2.09 -3.76 -10.15
N ARG A 75 -3.24 -3.31 -9.65
CA ARG A 75 -3.72 -3.59 -8.29
C ARG A 75 -4.34 -4.98 -8.13
N GLY A 76 -5.01 -5.50 -9.15
CA GLY A 76 -5.73 -6.77 -9.07
C GLY A 76 -4.88 -7.92 -8.52
N PRO A 77 -3.70 -8.21 -9.09
CA PRO A 77 -2.84 -9.28 -8.60
C PRO A 77 -2.30 -9.03 -7.18
N LEU A 78 -2.07 -7.78 -6.77
CA LEU A 78 -1.63 -7.46 -5.41
C LEU A 78 -2.71 -7.78 -4.38
N GLU A 79 -3.96 -7.43 -4.69
CA GLU A 79 -5.10 -7.79 -3.85
C GLU A 79 -5.34 -9.31 -3.82
N ALA A 80 -5.08 -10.02 -4.93
CA ALA A 80 -5.13 -11.47 -4.96
C ALA A 80 -4.18 -12.09 -3.93
N ALA A 81 -2.92 -11.65 -3.90
CA ALA A 81 -1.93 -12.14 -2.95
C ALA A 81 -2.34 -11.85 -1.50
N SER A 82 -2.91 -10.68 -1.22
CA SER A 82 -3.30 -10.29 0.13
C SER A 82 -4.40 -11.18 0.72
N ILE A 83 -5.33 -11.64 -0.11
CA ILE A 83 -6.42 -12.54 0.33
C ILE A 83 -6.08 -14.03 0.15
N GLY A 84 -4.82 -14.35 -0.19
CA GLY A 84 -4.33 -15.72 -0.30
C GLY A 84 -4.69 -16.43 -1.60
N VAL A 85 -5.06 -15.70 -2.66
CA VAL A 85 -5.30 -16.26 -4.00
C VAL A 85 -3.97 -16.35 -4.73
N ASP A 86 -3.50 -17.58 -4.97
CA ASP A 86 -2.27 -17.86 -5.70
C ASP A 86 -2.52 -17.87 -7.21
N LEU A 87 -2.13 -16.78 -7.89
CA LEU A 87 -2.27 -16.66 -9.33
C LEU A 87 -1.22 -17.52 -10.03
N GLN A 88 -1.69 -18.38 -10.93
CA GLN A 88 -0.85 -19.19 -11.80
C GLN A 88 -0.43 -18.40 -13.05
N PRO A 89 0.62 -18.84 -13.77
CA PRO A 89 1.00 -18.22 -15.05
C PRO A 89 -0.18 -18.15 -16.03
N GLY A 90 -0.49 -16.95 -16.50
CA GLY A 90 -1.62 -16.72 -17.41
C GLY A 90 -2.96 -16.41 -16.72
N ASP A 91 -3.02 -16.46 -15.38
CA ASP A 91 -4.20 -15.98 -14.66
C ASP A 91 -4.19 -14.44 -14.63
N MET A 92 -5.27 -13.84 -15.09
CA MET A 92 -5.50 -12.40 -14.99
C MET A 92 -6.38 -12.11 -13.78
N ALA A 93 -5.90 -11.30 -12.86
CA ALA A 93 -6.66 -10.83 -11.71
C ALA A 93 -7.11 -9.38 -11.92
N MET A 94 -8.33 -9.09 -11.51
CA MET A 94 -8.91 -7.75 -11.55
C MET A 94 -9.51 -7.42 -10.19
N ARG A 95 -9.32 -6.20 -9.73
CA ARG A 95 -10.17 -5.66 -8.67
C ARG A 95 -11.61 -5.67 -9.17
N CYS A 96 -12.53 -6.12 -8.35
CA CYS A 96 -13.94 -6.26 -8.71
C CYS A 96 -14.81 -5.60 -7.63
N ASN A 97 -15.19 -4.34 -7.85
CA ASN A 97 -16.13 -3.69 -6.93
C ASN A 97 -17.53 -4.29 -7.13
N ILE A 98 -18.32 -4.34 -6.04
CA ILE A 98 -19.77 -4.38 -6.15
C ILE A 98 -20.28 -2.94 -6.04
N VAL A 99 -21.00 -2.49 -7.05
CA VAL A 99 -21.43 -1.10 -7.22
C VAL A 99 -22.96 -0.99 -7.23
N CYS A 100 -23.47 0.24 -7.09
CA CYS A 100 -24.87 0.55 -7.29
C CYS A 100 -25.09 1.16 -8.67
N ILE A 101 -25.89 0.50 -9.52
CA ILE A 101 -26.42 1.02 -10.77
C ILE A 101 -27.89 1.38 -10.56
N GLU A 102 -28.27 2.61 -10.86
CA GLU A 102 -29.64 3.11 -10.82
C GLU A 102 -30.07 3.53 -12.23
N GLY A 103 -30.93 2.73 -12.85
CA GLY A 103 -31.24 2.88 -14.27
C GLY A 103 -29.99 2.66 -15.13
N GLU A 104 -29.56 3.69 -15.87
CA GLU A 104 -28.35 3.65 -16.70
C GLU A 104 -27.15 4.35 -16.04
N ILE A 105 -27.25 4.72 -14.75
CA ILE A 105 -26.25 5.54 -14.06
C ILE A 105 -25.50 4.72 -13.01
N LEU A 106 -24.15 4.78 -13.04
CA LEU A 106 -23.31 4.33 -11.94
C LEU A 106 -23.49 5.29 -10.75
N LYS A 107 -24.39 4.96 -9.83
CA LYS A 107 -24.77 5.83 -8.73
C LYS A 107 -23.64 6.01 -7.73
N ASN A 108 -23.03 4.91 -7.32
CA ASN A 108 -21.85 4.94 -6.48
C ASN A 108 -21.02 3.64 -6.61
N HIS A 109 -19.73 3.75 -6.30
CA HIS A 109 -18.72 2.68 -6.46
C HIS A 109 -18.66 1.70 -5.28
N SER A 110 -19.38 1.99 -4.17
CA SER A 110 -19.29 1.25 -2.90
C SER A 110 -20.61 0.57 -2.50
N ALA A 111 -21.64 0.61 -3.39
CA ALA A 111 -22.99 0.15 -3.09
C ALA A 111 -23.50 0.71 -1.74
N GLY A 112 -23.25 2.02 -1.48
CA GLY A 112 -23.63 2.68 -0.23
C GLY A 112 -22.92 2.10 1.00
N HIS A 113 -21.62 1.83 0.86
CA HIS A 113 -20.78 1.24 1.90
C HIS A 113 -21.33 -0.09 2.43
N ILE A 114 -21.56 -1.04 1.49
CA ILE A 114 -22.00 -2.39 1.85
C ILE A 114 -21.04 -3.04 2.86
N THR A 115 -21.57 -3.79 3.81
CA THR A 115 -20.73 -4.52 4.77
C THR A 115 -20.08 -5.74 4.14
N THR A 116 -18.98 -6.21 4.72
CA THR A 116 -18.29 -7.42 4.23
C THR A 116 -19.21 -8.66 4.28
N GLU A 117 -20.02 -8.79 5.32
CA GLU A 117 -20.93 -9.91 5.52
C GLU A 117 -22.02 -9.95 4.43
N GLU A 118 -22.63 -8.82 4.11
CA GLU A 118 -23.64 -8.73 3.03
C GLU A 118 -22.98 -9.00 1.67
N ALA A 119 -21.81 -8.43 1.42
CA ALA A 119 -21.09 -8.57 0.18
C ALA A 119 -20.58 -10.01 -0.05
N ASP A 120 -20.12 -10.70 1.01
CA ASP A 120 -19.67 -12.09 0.93
C ASP A 120 -20.77 -13.02 0.40
N VAL A 121 -22.00 -12.83 0.86
CA VAL A 121 -23.15 -13.61 0.37
C VAL A 121 -23.39 -13.34 -1.12
N LEU A 122 -23.31 -12.07 -1.55
CA LEU A 122 -23.52 -11.73 -2.97
C LEU A 122 -22.39 -12.24 -3.85
N VAL A 123 -21.15 -12.18 -3.41
CA VAL A 123 -19.98 -12.69 -4.16
C VAL A 123 -20.04 -14.22 -4.30
N LYS A 124 -20.39 -14.93 -3.24
CA LYS A 124 -20.61 -16.39 -3.28
C LYS A 124 -21.75 -16.75 -4.23
N TYR A 125 -22.83 -15.98 -4.23
CA TYR A 125 -23.94 -16.16 -5.15
C TYR A 125 -23.50 -15.93 -6.62
N LEU A 126 -22.67 -14.92 -6.87
CA LEU A 126 -22.08 -14.71 -8.21
C LEU A 126 -21.14 -15.86 -8.59
N GLN A 127 -20.32 -16.37 -7.67
CA GLN A 127 -19.45 -17.51 -7.90
C GLN A 127 -20.26 -18.76 -8.27
N GLU A 128 -21.39 -19.02 -7.59
CA GLU A 128 -22.26 -20.16 -7.87
C GLU A 128 -22.90 -20.10 -9.27
N HIS A 129 -23.29 -18.90 -9.72
CA HIS A 129 -24.10 -18.74 -10.92
C HIS A 129 -23.29 -18.33 -12.17
N LEU A 130 -22.18 -17.63 -12.02
CA LEU A 130 -21.31 -17.13 -13.11
C LEU A 130 -19.91 -17.73 -13.06
N GLY A 131 -19.48 -18.21 -11.90
CA GLY A 131 -18.15 -18.80 -11.72
C GLY A 131 -18.05 -20.19 -12.37
N ASN A 132 -16.82 -20.53 -12.76
CA ASN A 132 -16.45 -21.84 -13.28
C ASN A 132 -14.93 -22.04 -13.16
N GLU A 133 -14.36 -23.06 -13.80
CA GLU A 133 -12.91 -23.31 -13.77
C GLU A 133 -12.07 -22.14 -14.33
N ARG A 134 -12.63 -21.35 -15.28
CA ARG A 134 -11.98 -20.20 -15.92
C ARG A 134 -12.24 -18.89 -15.18
N ILE A 135 -13.41 -18.75 -14.57
CA ILE A 135 -13.90 -17.50 -13.96
C ILE A 135 -14.11 -17.72 -12.47
N GLN A 136 -13.41 -16.98 -11.63
CA GLN A 136 -13.47 -17.11 -10.19
C GLN A 136 -13.70 -15.76 -9.53
N PHE A 137 -14.69 -15.70 -8.63
CA PHE A 137 -14.96 -14.54 -7.78
C PHE A 137 -14.50 -14.84 -6.36
N HIS A 138 -13.75 -13.93 -5.76
CA HIS A 138 -13.25 -14.07 -4.40
C HIS A 138 -13.68 -12.88 -3.56
N THR A 139 -14.17 -13.16 -2.35
CA THR A 139 -14.59 -12.12 -1.41
C THR A 139 -13.37 -11.40 -0.83
N GLY A 140 -13.41 -10.07 -0.88
CA GLY A 140 -12.50 -9.19 -0.18
C GLY A 140 -13.20 -8.46 0.96
N VAL A 141 -12.97 -7.16 1.11
CA VAL A 141 -13.51 -6.34 2.20
C VAL A 141 -14.53 -5.34 1.68
N GLN A 142 -15.71 -5.29 2.30
CA GLN A 142 -16.82 -4.39 1.95
C GLN A 142 -17.20 -4.53 0.46
N TYR A 143 -17.08 -3.47 -0.33
CA TYR A 143 -17.40 -3.44 -1.75
C TYR A 143 -16.24 -3.92 -2.66
N ARG A 144 -15.06 -4.19 -2.10
CA ARG A 144 -13.82 -4.55 -2.82
C ARG A 144 -13.63 -6.05 -2.85
N HIS A 145 -13.70 -6.64 -4.01
CA HIS A 145 -13.57 -8.07 -4.27
C HIS A 145 -12.60 -8.31 -5.41
N LEU A 146 -12.38 -9.57 -5.76
CA LEU A 146 -11.48 -9.99 -6.81
C LEU A 146 -12.21 -10.83 -7.85
N LEU A 147 -11.92 -10.58 -9.12
CA LEU A 147 -12.26 -11.44 -10.25
C LEU A 147 -10.98 -12.00 -10.86
N VAL A 148 -10.88 -13.32 -10.98
CA VAL A 148 -9.78 -13.99 -11.68
C VAL A 148 -10.34 -14.64 -12.97
N ILE A 149 -9.67 -14.39 -14.09
CA ILE A 149 -9.98 -14.97 -15.40
C ILE A 149 -8.74 -15.71 -15.90
N LYS A 150 -8.78 -17.04 -15.94
CA LYS A 150 -7.69 -17.84 -16.49
C LYS A 150 -7.59 -17.63 -17.99
N GLY A 151 -6.40 -17.30 -18.48
CA GLY A 151 -6.16 -16.99 -19.88
C GLY A 151 -6.80 -15.67 -20.33
N GLY A 152 -7.17 -14.77 -19.39
CA GLY A 152 -7.61 -13.42 -19.71
C GLY A 152 -6.46 -12.55 -20.25
N ASN A 153 -6.79 -11.64 -21.18
CA ASN A 153 -5.82 -10.68 -21.70
C ASN A 153 -5.97 -9.33 -20.99
N LYS A 154 -4.90 -8.85 -20.33
CA LYS A 154 -4.91 -7.59 -19.55
C LYS A 154 -4.90 -6.31 -20.39
N GLN A 155 -4.67 -6.40 -21.70
CA GLN A 155 -4.66 -5.23 -22.59
C GLN A 155 -6.09 -4.77 -22.92
N ILE A 156 -6.77 -4.35 -21.88
CA ILE A 156 -8.15 -3.86 -21.89
C ILE A 156 -8.21 -2.53 -21.13
N ASP A 157 -8.97 -1.59 -21.66
CA ASP A 157 -9.27 -0.31 -21.04
C ASP A 157 -10.42 -0.48 -20.04
N CYS A 158 -10.16 -0.15 -18.78
CA CYS A 158 -11.12 -0.26 -17.68
C CYS A 158 -11.14 1.05 -16.87
N THR A 159 -12.30 1.62 -16.68
CA THR A 159 -12.46 2.84 -15.87
C THR A 159 -12.64 2.51 -14.40
N PRO A 160 -11.83 3.05 -13.47
CA PRO A 160 -12.07 2.94 -12.04
C PRO A 160 -13.43 3.54 -11.65
N PRO A 161 -14.29 2.83 -10.90
CA PRO A 161 -15.66 3.29 -10.67
C PRO A 161 -15.77 4.52 -9.75
N HIS A 162 -14.74 4.80 -8.96
CA HIS A 162 -14.68 5.98 -8.09
C HIS A 162 -14.36 7.27 -8.83
N ASP A 163 -13.82 7.19 -10.05
CA ASP A 163 -13.51 8.36 -10.88
C ASP A 163 -14.74 8.88 -11.66
N VAL A 164 -15.78 8.05 -11.76
CA VAL A 164 -16.93 8.30 -12.63
C VAL A 164 -18.29 8.15 -11.93
N PRO A 165 -18.46 8.63 -10.69
CA PRO A 165 -19.75 8.59 -10.02
C PRO A 165 -20.77 9.42 -10.80
N LEU A 166 -22.03 8.98 -10.82
CA LEU A 166 -23.15 9.63 -11.48
C LEU A 166 -23.03 9.72 -13.02
N HIS A 167 -22.13 8.95 -13.64
CA HIS A 167 -22.03 8.87 -15.09
C HIS A 167 -22.84 7.69 -15.66
N PRO A 168 -23.30 7.77 -16.92
CA PRO A 168 -23.86 6.64 -17.63
C PRO A 168 -22.85 5.47 -17.70
N PHE A 169 -23.24 4.27 -17.28
CA PHE A 169 -22.30 3.15 -17.18
C PHE A 169 -21.95 2.51 -18.51
N ARG A 170 -22.87 2.48 -19.49
CA ARG A 170 -22.64 1.76 -20.76
C ARG A 170 -21.46 2.27 -21.57
N PRO A 171 -21.20 3.59 -21.69
CA PRO A 171 -20.00 4.08 -22.38
C PRO A 171 -18.69 3.71 -21.68
N LEU A 172 -18.76 3.34 -20.38
CA LEU A 172 -17.63 2.99 -19.52
C LEU A 172 -17.36 1.48 -19.45
N LEU A 173 -18.13 0.67 -20.19
CA LEU A 173 -17.86 -0.77 -20.32
C LEU A 173 -16.47 -1.02 -20.87
N VAL A 174 -15.90 -2.16 -20.52
CA VAL A 174 -14.54 -2.55 -20.87
C VAL A 174 -14.33 -2.60 -22.39
N LYS A 175 -13.20 -2.08 -22.86
CA LYS A 175 -12.82 -2.05 -24.27
C LYS A 175 -11.49 -2.77 -24.45
N ALA A 176 -11.35 -3.51 -25.55
CA ALA A 176 -10.06 -4.07 -25.92
C ALA A 176 -9.13 -2.98 -26.45
N GLU A 177 -7.89 -2.94 -25.97
CA GLU A 177 -6.83 -2.08 -26.51
C GLU A 177 -6.18 -2.69 -27.76
N ILE A 178 -6.23 -4.02 -27.86
CA ILE A 178 -5.74 -4.80 -29.00
C ILE A 178 -6.76 -5.86 -29.42
N PRO A 179 -6.76 -6.32 -30.68
CA PRO A 179 -7.74 -7.32 -31.16
C PRO A 179 -7.75 -8.62 -30.36
N GLU A 180 -6.61 -9.08 -29.87
CA GLU A 180 -6.44 -10.31 -29.08
C GLU A 180 -7.10 -10.23 -27.69
N ALA A 181 -7.40 -9.02 -27.21
CA ALA A 181 -8.08 -8.79 -25.93
C ALA A 181 -9.60 -8.70 -26.06
N GLN A 182 -10.16 -8.74 -27.28
CA GLN A 182 -11.59 -8.55 -27.52
C GLN A 182 -12.44 -9.60 -26.80
N GLU A 183 -12.06 -10.88 -26.85
CA GLU A 183 -12.78 -11.95 -26.15
C GLU A 183 -12.84 -11.68 -24.63
N THR A 184 -11.75 -11.18 -24.06
CA THR A 184 -11.69 -10.84 -22.62
C THR A 184 -12.61 -9.67 -22.29
N ALA A 185 -12.60 -8.61 -23.11
CA ALA A 185 -13.46 -7.46 -22.91
C ALA A 185 -14.94 -7.84 -23.03
N ASP A 186 -15.31 -8.63 -24.03
CA ASP A 186 -16.69 -9.11 -24.24
C ASP A 186 -17.14 -9.98 -23.07
N LEU A 187 -16.29 -10.90 -22.58
CA LEU A 187 -16.58 -11.74 -21.43
C LEU A 187 -16.84 -10.90 -20.17
N ILE A 188 -16.00 -9.91 -19.88
CA ILE A 188 -16.17 -9.06 -18.69
C ILE A 188 -17.47 -8.27 -18.78
N ASN A 189 -17.78 -7.68 -19.95
CA ASN A 189 -19.02 -6.95 -20.19
C ASN A 189 -20.24 -7.86 -20.03
N GLU A 190 -20.18 -9.09 -20.52
CA GLU A 190 -21.22 -10.10 -20.31
C GLU A 190 -21.42 -10.39 -18.80
N LEU A 191 -20.33 -10.56 -18.04
CA LEU A 191 -20.39 -10.77 -16.59
C LEU A 191 -21.01 -9.57 -15.86
N ILE A 192 -20.67 -8.34 -16.23
CA ILE A 192 -21.29 -7.12 -15.68
C ILE A 192 -22.81 -7.17 -15.91
N MET A 193 -23.26 -7.40 -17.14
CA MET A 193 -24.68 -7.42 -17.46
C MET A 193 -25.43 -8.58 -16.78
N LYS A 194 -24.83 -9.77 -16.74
CA LYS A 194 -25.41 -10.93 -16.05
C LYS A 194 -25.50 -10.71 -14.54
N SER A 195 -24.49 -10.07 -13.93
CA SER A 195 -24.51 -9.75 -12.50
C SER A 195 -25.68 -8.84 -12.14
N GLN A 196 -25.99 -7.86 -12.99
CA GLN A 196 -27.15 -6.97 -12.77
C GLN A 196 -28.46 -7.76 -12.77
N ALA A 197 -28.64 -8.67 -13.73
CA ALA A 197 -29.83 -9.50 -13.79
C ALA A 197 -29.99 -10.43 -12.58
N LEU A 198 -28.89 -11.02 -12.09
CA LEU A 198 -28.88 -11.92 -10.94
C LEU A 198 -29.10 -11.18 -9.60
N LEU A 199 -28.43 -10.04 -9.45
CA LEU A 199 -28.43 -9.32 -8.17
C LEU A 199 -29.64 -8.42 -7.95
N ALA A 200 -30.36 -8.03 -9.03
CA ALA A 200 -31.51 -7.11 -8.93
C ALA A 200 -32.57 -7.55 -7.91
N ASN A 201 -32.88 -8.86 -7.88
CA ASN A 201 -33.90 -9.42 -7.00
C ASN A 201 -33.33 -10.27 -5.86
N HIS A 202 -32.02 -10.17 -5.58
CA HIS A 202 -31.43 -10.92 -4.49
C HIS A 202 -31.97 -10.43 -3.14
N PRO A 203 -32.30 -11.31 -2.17
CA PRO A 203 -32.93 -10.94 -0.89
C PRO A 203 -32.19 -9.83 -0.13
N ILE A 204 -30.85 -9.83 -0.16
CA ILE A 204 -30.03 -8.77 0.46
C ILE A 204 -30.35 -7.43 -0.18
N ASN A 205 -30.39 -7.33 -1.51
CA ASN A 205 -30.67 -6.09 -2.21
C ASN A 205 -32.10 -5.59 -2.00
N LEU A 206 -33.07 -6.50 -1.98
CA LEU A 206 -34.47 -6.16 -1.64
C LEU A 206 -34.58 -5.60 -0.21
N LYS A 207 -33.88 -6.20 0.75
CA LYS A 207 -33.80 -5.71 2.12
C LYS A 207 -33.14 -4.33 2.18
N ARG A 208 -32.00 -4.13 1.51
CA ARG A 208 -31.30 -2.85 1.45
C ARG A 208 -32.19 -1.74 0.90
N ILE A 209 -32.88 -2.00 -0.20
CA ILE A 209 -33.85 -1.05 -0.79
C ILE A 209 -34.98 -0.72 0.20
N ALA A 210 -35.54 -1.71 0.88
CA ALA A 210 -36.59 -1.51 1.88
C ALA A 210 -36.11 -0.66 3.08
N GLU A 211 -34.80 -0.72 3.39
CA GLU A 211 -34.15 0.08 4.43
C GLU A 211 -33.67 1.46 3.93
N GLY A 212 -33.94 1.80 2.68
CA GLY A 212 -33.50 3.08 2.08
C GLY A 212 -31.99 3.13 1.76
N LYS A 213 -31.35 1.97 1.68
CA LYS A 213 -29.93 1.83 1.32
C LYS A 213 -29.79 1.54 -0.17
N ASP A 214 -28.65 1.91 -0.75
CA ASP A 214 -28.32 1.56 -2.13
C ASP A 214 -28.13 0.05 -2.29
N PRO A 215 -28.72 -0.58 -3.31
CA PRO A 215 -28.47 -1.98 -3.63
C PRO A 215 -27.06 -2.18 -4.19
N ALA A 216 -26.48 -3.33 -3.92
CA ALA A 216 -25.24 -3.82 -4.51
C ALA A 216 -25.57 -4.70 -5.73
N ASN A 217 -25.93 -4.07 -6.84
CA ASN A 217 -26.63 -4.72 -7.94
C ASN A 217 -25.83 -4.91 -9.21
N SER A 218 -24.54 -4.60 -9.22
CA SER A 218 -23.65 -4.86 -10.36
C SER A 218 -22.22 -5.10 -9.89
N ILE A 219 -21.50 -5.96 -10.59
CA ILE A 219 -20.03 -5.99 -10.48
C ILE A 219 -19.42 -4.89 -11.35
N TRP A 220 -18.20 -4.47 -10.99
CA TRP A 220 -17.39 -3.54 -11.75
C TRP A 220 -15.91 -3.93 -11.69
N PRO A 221 -15.46 -4.81 -12.63
CA PRO A 221 -14.05 -5.20 -12.71
C PRO A 221 -13.18 -4.09 -13.31
N TRP A 222 -11.99 -3.87 -12.72
CA TRP A 222 -11.03 -2.87 -13.18
C TRP A 222 -9.61 -3.19 -12.70
N SER A 223 -8.60 -2.47 -13.19
CA SER A 223 -7.18 -2.67 -12.88
C SER A 223 -6.71 -4.13 -13.07
N PRO A 224 -6.80 -4.64 -14.32
CA PRO A 224 -6.33 -5.98 -14.66
C PRO A 224 -4.81 -6.10 -14.55
N GLY A 225 -4.35 -7.31 -14.22
CA GLY A 225 -2.92 -7.63 -14.22
C GLY A 225 -2.66 -9.12 -14.08
N TYR A 226 -1.42 -9.51 -14.35
CA TYR A 226 -0.91 -10.86 -14.11
C TYR A 226 -0.14 -10.91 -12.80
N ARG A 227 0.25 -12.11 -12.36
CA ARG A 227 1.17 -12.25 -11.24
C ARG A 227 2.45 -11.44 -11.50
N PRO A 228 2.82 -10.47 -10.63
CA PRO A 228 4.04 -9.70 -10.79
C PRO A 228 5.29 -10.60 -10.80
N GLN A 229 6.24 -10.28 -11.68
CA GLN A 229 7.54 -10.96 -11.74
C GLN A 229 8.49 -10.36 -10.69
N MET A 230 8.07 -10.41 -9.44
CA MET A 230 8.86 -9.93 -8.30
C MET A 230 9.75 -11.07 -7.78
N GLU A 231 11.07 -10.85 -7.80
CA GLU A 231 11.97 -11.76 -7.09
C GLU A 231 11.82 -11.57 -5.58
N PRO A 232 11.76 -12.63 -4.77
CA PRO A 232 11.76 -12.50 -3.31
C PRO A 232 12.98 -11.70 -2.82
N LEU A 233 12.78 -10.88 -1.78
CA LEU A 233 13.90 -10.10 -1.20
C LEU A 233 15.05 -10.98 -0.73
N SER A 234 14.79 -12.22 -0.30
CA SER A 234 15.83 -13.20 0.05
C SER A 234 16.71 -13.65 -1.13
N VAL A 235 16.23 -13.46 -2.38
CA VAL A 235 17.03 -13.70 -3.60
C VAL A 235 17.83 -12.45 -3.96
N MET A 236 17.18 -11.27 -3.91
CA MET A 236 17.83 -9.99 -4.20
C MET A 236 18.90 -9.64 -3.15
N TYR A 237 18.61 -9.97 -1.88
CA TYR A 237 19.47 -9.68 -0.72
C TYR A 237 19.63 -10.99 0.10
N PRO A 238 20.65 -11.81 -0.18
CA PRO A 238 20.81 -13.13 0.44
C PRO A 238 20.94 -13.14 1.98
N GLN A 239 21.26 -11.98 2.59
CA GLN A 239 21.28 -11.81 4.04
C GLN A 239 19.88 -11.69 4.67
N LEU A 240 18.82 -11.47 3.87
CA LEU A 240 17.43 -11.39 4.32
C LEU A 240 16.70 -12.72 4.13
N GLN A 241 17.03 -13.75 4.93
CA GLN A 241 16.41 -15.07 4.80
C GLN A 241 14.99 -15.12 5.39
N LYS A 242 14.73 -14.29 6.40
CA LYS A 242 13.42 -14.18 7.05
C LYS A 242 13.02 -12.72 7.10
N ALA A 243 11.87 -12.42 6.52
CA ALA A 243 11.35 -11.07 6.51
C ALA A 243 9.83 -11.07 6.74
N SER A 244 9.32 -10.01 7.35
CA SER A 244 7.90 -9.85 7.64
C SER A 244 7.39 -8.49 7.20
N VAL A 245 6.09 -8.44 6.86
CA VAL A 245 5.33 -7.22 6.62
C VAL A 245 4.22 -7.09 7.66
N ILE A 246 4.08 -5.90 8.22
CA ILE A 246 3.02 -5.50 9.14
C ILE A 246 2.32 -4.29 8.54
N SER A 247 1.09 -4.47 8.09
CA SER A 247 0.24 -3.40 7.54
C SER A 247 -1.24 -3.73 7.77
N ALA A 248 -2.07 -2.71 7.94
CA ALA A 248 -3.53 -2.83 7.89
C ALA A 248 -4.08 -2.79 6.46
N VAL A 249 -3.24 -2.44 5.47
CA VAL A 249 -3.61 -2.25 4.08
C VAL A 249 -3.34 -3.51 3.28
N ASP A 250 -4.38 -4.08 2.68
CA ASP A 250 -4.28 -5.32 1.91
C ASP A 250 -3.29 -5.20 0.74
N LEU A 251 -3.27 -4.04 0.08
CA LEU A 251 -2.35 -3.77 -1.02
C LEU A 251 -0.88 -3.93 -0.61
N ILE A 252 -0.50 -3.37 0.54
CA ILE A 252 0.87 -3.46 1.08
C ILE A 252 1.19 -4.89 1.51
N ASN A 253 0.23 -5.57 2.13
CA ASN A 253 0.37 -7.00 2.45
C ASN A 253 0.60 -7.85 1.19
N GLY A 254 -0.12 -7.56 0.09
CA GLY A 254 0.06 -8.24 -1.18
C GLY A 254 1.45 -8.05 -1.79
N ILE A 255 1.96 -6.80 -1.77
CA ILE A 255 3.34 -6.50 -2.19
C ILE A 255 4.33 -7.31 -1.33
N GLY A 256 4.15 -7.29 -0.01
CA GLY A 256 4.99 -8.05 0.92
C GLY A 256 5.02 -9.56 0.59
N VAL A 257 3.85 -10.15 0.33
CA VAL A 257 3.74 -11.57 -0.04
C VAL A 257 4.52 -11.89 -1.32
N TYR A 258 4.37 -11.08 -2.39
CA TYR A 258 5.15 -11.27 -3.62
C TYR A 258 6.65 -11.02 -3.43
N ALA A 259 7.01 -10.12 -2.51
CA ALA A 259 8.40 -9.90 -2.11
C ALA A 259 8.98 -11.03 -1.21
N GLY A 260 8.19 -12.06 -0.89
CA GLY A 260 8.60 -13.19 -0.06
C GLY A 260 8.54 -12.90 1.45
N LEU A 261 7.84 -11.85 1.88
CA LEU A 261 7.68 -11.51 3.29
C LEU A 261 6.50 -12.26 3.90
N ARG A 262 6.66 -12.66 5.15
CA ARG A 262 5.59 -13.23 5.97
C ARG A 262 4.65 -12.11 6.46
N ARG A 263 3.38 -12.19 6.11
CA ARG A 263 2.36 -11.29 6.62
C ARG A 263 2.12 -11.53 8.11
N ILE A 264 2.11 -10.48 8.92
CA ILE A 264 1.73 -10.51 10.33
C ILE A 264 0.45 -9.71 10.52
N SER A 265 -0.62 -10.39 10.90
CA SER A 265 -1.88 -9.74 11.27
C SER A 265 -1.80 -9.24 12.71
N VAL A 266 -2.25 -8.03 12.94
CA VAL A 266 -2.20 -7.36 14.26
C VAL A 266 -3.60 -6.99 14.68
N GLU A 267 -3.98 -7.38 15.89
CA GLU A 267 -5.29 -7.04 16.45
C GLU A 267 -5.41 -5.53 16.70
N GLY A 268 -6.51 -4.95 16.22
CA GLY A 268 -6.78 -3.51 16.32
C GLY A 268 -5.98 -2.66 15.32
N ALA A 269 -5.25 -3.29 14.38
CA ALA A 269 -4.64 -2.56 13.27
C ALA A 269 -5.70 -2.09 12.28
N THR A 270 -5.76 -0.79 12.06
CA THR A 270 -6.59 -0.13 11.04
C THR A 270 -5.69 0.75 10.16
N GLY A 271 -6.22 1.21 9.02
CA GLY A 271 -5.58 2.24 8.18
C GLY A 271 -5.83 3.67 8.69
N LEU A 272 -6.53 3.86 9.81
CA LEU A 272 -6.95 5.16 10.31
C LEU A 272 -6.09 5.64 11.48
N TYR A 273 -6.33 6.88 11.90
CA TYR A 273 -5.62 7.53 13.01
C TYR A 273 -5.83 6.87 14.39
N ASP A 274 -6.89 6.08 14.55
CA ASP A 274 -7.21 5.31 15.74
C ASP A 274 -6.61 3.90 15.77
N THR A 275 -5.75 3.58 14.80
CA THR A 275 -5.04 2.28 14.72
C THR A 275 -4.34 1.96 16.05
N ASN A 276 -4.24 0.68 16.39
CA ASN A 276 -3.50 0.23 17.55
C ASN A 276 -1.98 0.23 17.26
N TYR A 277 -1.34 1.38 17.46
CA TYR A 277 0.11 1.57 17.26
C TYR A 277 0.94 0.63 18.15
N GLU A 278 0.52 0.46 19.41
CA GLU A 278 1.24 -0.33 20.41
C GLU A 278 1.27 -1.81 20.02
N ASN A 279 0.17 -2.37 19.54
CA ASN A 279 0.12 -3.74 19.07
C ASN A 279 0.98 -3.92 17.79
N LYS A 280 1.00 -2.95 16.87
CA LYS A 280 1.89 -2.97 15.70
C LYS A 280 3.36 -2.97 16.12
N VAL A 281 3.74 -2.14 17.10
CA VAL A 281 5.10 -2.10 17.67
C VAL A 281 5.46 -3.43 18.35
N ALA A 282 4.56 -3.96 19.19
CA ALA A 282 4.80 -5.25 19.85
C ALA A 282 5.02 -6.38 18.85
N ALA A 283 4.21 -6.43 17.77
CA ALA A 283 4.35 -7.40 16.70
C ALA A 283 5.68 -7.23 15.93
N ALA A 284 6.10 -5.99 15.67
CA ALA A 284 7.37 -5.70 15.01
C ALA A 284 8.57 -6.14 15.86
N LEU A 285 8.56 -5.81 17.15
CA LEU A 285 9.63 -6.22 18.08
C LEU A 285 9.70 -7.74 18.27
N GLU A 286 8.55 -8.41 18.30
CA GLU A 286 8.53 -9.89 18.35
C GLU A 286 9.07 -10.51 17.07
N ALA A 287 8.69 -9.96 15.90
CA ALA A 287 9.20 -10.42 14.62
C ALA A 287 10.72 -10.20 14.50
N LEU A 288 11.24 -9.07 14.93
CA LEU A 288 12.67 -8.76 14.91
C LEU A 288 13.52 -9.76 15.71
N LYS A 289 12.97 -10.50 16.67
CA LYS A 289 13.74 -11.53 17.37
C LYS A 289 14.20 -12.67 16.45
N THR A 290 13.46 -12.94 15.38
CA THR A 290 13.69 -14.08 14.47
C THR A 290 13.91 -13.69 13.02
N ASP A 291 13.44 -12.53 12.61
CA ASP A 291 13.45 -12.06 11.23
C ASP A 291 14.63 -11.10 11.01
N ASP A 292 15.18 -11.12 9.81
CA ASP A 292 16.29 -10.26 9.38
C ASP A 292 15.80 -8.88 8.95
N LEU A 293 14.53 -8.80 8.48
CA LEU A 293 13.86 -7.55 8.09
C LEU A 293 12.40 -7.54 8.55
N VAL A 294 11.98 -6.41 9.12
CA VAL A 294 10.57 -6.10 9.36
C VAL A 294 10.19 -4.85 8.56
N TYR A 295 9.18 -4.96 7.73
CA TYR A 295 8.56 -3.84 7.01
C TYR A 295 7.29 -3.43 7.77
N LEU A 296 7.35 -2.32 8.49
CA LEU A 296 6.26 -1.80 9.33
C LEU A 296 5.61 -0.59 8.68
N HIS A 297 4.37 -0.72 8.30
CA HIS A 297 3.59 0.28 7.58
C HIS A 297 2.47 0.87 8.45
N ILE A 298 2.40 2.22 8.48
CA ILE A 298 1.41 3.01 9.24
C ILE A 298 0.72 3.98 8.27
N GLU A 299 -0.55 3.77 8.00
CA GLU A 299 -1.35 4.46 6.99
C GLU A 299 -1.88 5.85 7.43
N ALA A 300 -2.02 6.08 8.72
CA ALA A 300 -2.82 7.16 9.31
C ALA A 300 -2.58 8.57 8.75
N SER A 301 -1.34 8.90 8.34
CA SER A 301 -0.99 10.21 7.80
C SER A 301 -1.48 10.43 6.37
N ASP A 302 -1.59 9.36 5.58
CA ASP A 302 -2.14 9.41 4.23
C ASP A 302 -3.63 9.75 4.25
N GLU A 303 -4.42 9.04 5.05
CA GLU A 303 -5.84 9.29 5.22
C GLU A 303 -6.12 10.73 5.69
N ALA A 304 -5.33 11.24 6.64
CA ALA A 304 -5.45 12.63 7.08
C ALA A 304 -5.09 13.63 5.97
N GLY A 305 -4.14 13.31 5.11
CA GLY A 305 -3.79 14.07 3.90
C GLY A 305 -4.95 14.12 2.90
N HIS A 306 -5.59 13.00 2.64
CA HIS A 306 -6.78 12.90 1.78
C HIS A 306 -7.99 13.70 2.32
N GLU A 307 -8.14 13.76 3.65
CA GLU A 307 -9.13 14.64 4.28
C GLU A 307 -8.77 16.13 4.15
N GLY A 308 -7.51 16.46 3.85
CA GLY A 308 -7.00 17.84 3.86
C GLY A 308 -6.96 18.43 5.26
N ASN A 309 -6.80 17.59 6.27
CA ASN A 309 -6.87 17.95 7.68
C ASN A 309 -5.44 18.09 8.27
N PHE A 310 -4.91 19.29 8.24
CA PHE A 310 -3.56 19.60 8.73
C PHE A 310 -3.34 19.21 10.20
N ASP A 311 -4.31 19.50 11.08
CA ASP A 311 -4.18 19.20 12.52
C ASP A 311 -4.16 17.69 12.76
N LEU A 312 -5.01 16.95 12.04
CA LEU A 312 -5.06 15.49 12.13
C LEU A 312 -3.77 14.88 11.57
N LYS A 313 -3.30 15.35 10.43
CA LYS A 313 -2.07 14.84 9.81
C LYS A 313 -0.85 15.11 10.71
N GLN A 314 -0.74 16.29 11.29
CA GLN A 314 0.27 16.59 12.28
C GLN A 314 0.20 15.61 13.46
N LEU A 315 -0.98 15.40 14.03
CA LEU A 315 -1.18 14.45 15.12
C LEU A 315 -0.74 13.03 14.77
N THR A 316 -1.04 12.57 13.54
CA THR A 316 -0.62 11.22 13.09
C THR A 316 0.88 11.10 12.92
N ILE A 317 1.57 12.13 12.44
CA ILE A 317 3.03 12.21 12.37
C ILE A 317 3.66 12.18 13.76
N GLU A 318 3.14 12.97 14.71
CA GLU A 318 3.60 12.99 16.10
C GLU A 318 3.33 11.65 16.80
N ASN A 319 2.22 10.98 16.49
CA ASN A 319 1.93 9.63 16.98
C ASN A 319 2.91 8.60 16.41
N LEU A 320 3.28 8.70 15.13
CA LEU A 320 4.29 7.83 14.52
C LEU A 320 5.63 7.97 15.28
N ASP A 321 6.09 9.18 15.54
CA ASP A 321 7.31 9.42 16.34
C ASP A 321 7.20 8.85 17.75
N LYS A 322 6.16 9.27 18.49
CA LYS A 322 6.01 8.99 19.91
C LYS A 322 5.62 7.55 20.23
N ARG A 323 4.74 6.95 19.41
CA ARG A 323 4.11 5.65 19.70
C ARG A 323 4.69 4.49 18.86
N VAL A 324 5.50 4.78 17.83
CA VAL A 324 6.11 3.76 16.98
C VAL A 324 7.63 3.88 16.98
N VAL A 325 8.19 4.97 16.43
CA VAL A 325 9.64 5.12 16.25
C VAL A 325 10.36 5.14 17.60
N GLY A 326 9.88 5.93 18.55
CA GLY A 326 10.45 6.03 19.89
C GLY A 326 10.48 4.71 20.62
N PRO A 327 9.34 4.01 20.81
CA PRO A 327 9.32 2.71 21.48
C PRO A 327 10.17 1.64 20.79
N ILE A 328 10.21 1.60 19.46
CA ILE A 328 11.08 0.66 18.73
C ILE A 328 12.55 0.99 19.00
N TYR A 329 12.98 2.24 18.82
CA TYR A 329 14.36 2.64 19.08
C TYR A 329 14.79 2.32 20.51
N GLU A 330 14.01 2.71 21.52
CA GLU A 330 14.33 2.46 22.92
C GLU A 330 14.39 0.95 23.25
N ALA A 331 13.61 0.12 22.60
CA ALA A 331 13.64 -1.32 22.80
C ALA A 331 14.89 -1.99 22.20
N VAL A 332 15.33 -1.54 21.00
CA VAL A 332 16.37 -2.25 20.23
C VAL A 332 17.78 -1.66 20.37
N LYS A 333 17.91 -0.42 20.89
CA LYS A 333 19.20 0.31 20.96
C LYS A 333 20.33 -0.43 21.69
N ASP A 334 19.96 -1.27 22.66
CA ASP A 334 20.89 -2.01 23.51
C ASP A 334 20.88 -3.52 23.21
N TRP A 335 20.30 -3.95 22.09
CA TRP A 335 20.33 -5.35 21.71
C TRP A 335 21.75 -5.79 21.32
N GLU A 336 22.13 -7.01 21.72
CA GLU A 336 23.43 -7.60 21.37
C GLU A 336 23.61 -7.70 19.84
N GLU A 337 22.56 -8.13 19.12
CA GLU A 337 22.50 -8.05 17.67
C GLU A 337 21.97 -6.68 17.26
N PRO A 338 22.79 -5.81 16.61
CA PRO A 338 22.37 -4.47 16.24
C PRO A 338 21.18 -4.47 15.27
N VAL A 339 20.33 -3.44 15.41
CA VAL A 339 19.20 -3.22 14.51
C VAL A 339 19.41 -1.91 13.75
N ALA A 340 19.39 -2.00 12.41
CA ALA A 340 19.33 -0.84 11.54
C ALA A 340 17.87 -0.37 11.40
N ILE A 341 17.65 0.92 11.53
CA ILE A 341 16.33 1.55 11.46
C ILE A 341 16.32 2.51 10.28
N ALA A 342 15.35 2.34 9.37
CA ALA A 342 15.01 3.33 8.36
C ALA A 342 13.63 3.90 8.65
N VAL A 343 13.46 5.21 8.50
CA VAL A 343 12.16 5.90 8.59
C VAL A 343 11.98 6.74 7.33
N LEU A 344 10.83 6.58 6.68
CA LEU A 344 10.46 7.34 5.48
C LEU A 344 8.94 7.31 5.24
N PRO A 345 8.39 8.29 4.51
CA PRO A 345 7.11 8.13 3.81
C PRO A 345 7.30 7.32 2.52
N ASP A 346 6.20 6.83 1.95
CA ASP A 346 6.23 6.24 0.61
C ASP A 346 6.01 7.29 -0.49
N HIS A 347 5.09 8.23 -0.30
CA HIS A 347 4.84 9.37 -1.19
C HIS A 347 4.36 10.59 -0.38
N PRO A 348 4.35 11.79 -0.94
CA PRO A 348 3.60 12.90 -0.36
C PRO A 348 2.09 12.72 -0.60
N THR A 349 1.28 13.14 0.39
CA THR A 349 -0.17 13.32 0.27
C THR A 349 -0.53 14.70 0.77
N PRO A 350 -0.18 15.76 0.01
CA PRO A 350 -0.33 17.12 0.50
C PRO A 350 -1.79 17.48 0.82
N CYS A 351 -2.02 18.00 2.03
CA CYS A 351 -3.35 18.40 2.50
C CYS A 351 -4.05 19.41 1.58
N GLU A 352 -3.29 20.23 0.84
CA GLU A 352 -3.86 21.20 -0.09
C GLU A 352 -4.55 20.56 -1.30
N VAL A 353 -3.95 19.49 -1.84
CA VAL A 353 -4.47 18.81 -3.05
C VAL A 353 -5.24 17.52 -2.72
N ARG A 354 -5.11 16.99 -1.51
CA ARG A 354 -5.84 15.81 -1.00
C ARG A 354 -5.66 14.56 -1.85
N THR A 355 -4.51 14.44 -2.47
CA THR A 355 -4.14 13.30 -3.31
C THR A 355 -2.63 13.13 -3.32
N HIS A 356 -2.18 11.97 -3.76
CA HIS A 356 -0.77 11.66 -3.86
C HIS A 356 -0.06 12.52 -4.91
N THR A 357 1.21 12.83 -4.63
CA THR A 357 2.10 13.52 -5.58
C THR A 357 3.43 12.77 -5.71
N ALA A 358 4.30 13.18 -6.64
CA ALA A 358 5.46 12.39 -7.05
C ALA A 358 6.80 13.01 -6.64
N GLU A 359 6.81 14.02 -5.79
CA GLU A 359 8.06 14.61 -5.29
C GLU A 359 8.86 13.59 -4.51
N PRO A 360 10.21 13.66 -4.52
CA PRO A 360 11.05 12.82 -3.69
C PRO A 360 10.70 12.96 -2.21
N VAL A 361 10.73 11.85 -1.50
CA VAL A 361 10.41 11.80 -0.06
C VAL A 361 11.68 11.78 0.80
N PRO A 362 11.68 12.39 1.99
CA PRO A 362 12.80 12.32 2.91
C PRO A 362 12.95 10.91 3.47
N PHE A 363 14.19 10.46 3.69
CA PHE A 363 14.46 9.26 4.46
C PHE A 363 15.64 9.44 5.41
N LEU A 364 15.66 8.66 6.49
CA LEU A 364 16.81 8.47 7.36
C LEU A 364 17.17 7.00 7.47
N ILE A 365 18.47 6.73 7.63
CA ILE A 365 19.03 5.44 7.97
C ILE A 365 19.90 5.59 9.21
N TYR A 366 19.60 4.84 10.25
CA TYR A 366 20.36 4.76 11.48
C TYR A 366 20.75 3.31 11.79
N TYR A 367 21.97 3.11 12.21
CA TYR A 367 22.44 1.89 12.87
C TYR A 367 23.56 2.22 13.85
N PRO A 368 23.77 1.40 14.91
CA PRO A 368 24.84 1.65 15.88
C PRO A 368 26.21 1.72 15.20
N GLY A 369 26.90 2.84 15.41
CA GLY A 369 28.25 3.06 14.86
C GLY A 369 28.30 3.68 13.45
N ILE A 370 27.17 4.07 12.85
CA ILE A 370 27.17 4.89 11.65
C ILE A 370 27.79 6.26 11.95
N GLU A 371 28.61 6.77 11.05
CA GLU A 371 29.09 8.16 11.12
C GLU A 371 27.99 9.09 10.60
N PRO A 372 27.48 10.01 11.44
CA PRO A 372 26.39 10.90 11.05
C PRO A 372 26.77 11.85 9.91
N ASP A 373 25.79 12.27 9.11
CA ASP A 373 25.97 13.24 8.04
C ASP A 373 25.84 14.72 8.48
N GLY A 374 25.44 14.94 9.75
CA GLY A 374 25.32 16.28 10.31
C GLY A 374 23.93 16.90 10.21
N VAL A 375 22.96 16.26 9.54
CA VAL A 375 21.56 16.69 9.53
C VAL A 375 20.96 16.55 10.91
N GLN A 376 20.20 17.55 11.39
CA GLN A 376 19.71 17.60 12.77
C GLN A 376 18.23 17.29 12.92
N THR A 377 17.44 17.40 11.86
CA THR A 377 15.99 17.21 11.85
C THR A 377 15.57 16.29 10.70
N PHE A 378 14.46 15.59 10.90
CA PHE A 378 13.87 14.73 9.88
C PHE A 378 12.72 15.45 9.19
N ASP A 379 13.00 16.07 8.07
CA ASP A 379 12.02 16.75 7.22
C ASP A 379 12.49 16.83 5.77
N GLU A 380 11.60 17.22 4.86
CA GLU A 380 11.84 17.26 3.41
C GLU A 380 13.01 18.20 3.02
N ILE A 381 13.21 19.28 3.78
CA ILE A 381 14.23 20.29 3.47
C ILE A 381 15.58 19.89 4.07
N ALA A 382 15.58 19.45 5.34
CA ALA A 382 16.82 19.05 6.01
C ALA A 382 17.43 17.79 5.38
N CYS A 383 16.61 16.78 5.06
CA CYS A 383 17.06 15.54 4.45
C CYS A 383 17.59 15.72 3.01
N ALA A 384 17.19 16.78 2.31
CA ALA A 384 17.73 17.10 0.99
C ALA A 384 19.22 17.47 1.03
N GLU A 385 19.73 17.92 2.19
CA GLU A 385 21.16 18.26 2.41
C GLU A 385 21.95 17.04 2.92
N GLY A 386 21.30 15.89 3.11
CA GLY A 386 21.92 14.66 3.60
C GLY A 386 22.93 14.05 2.62
N ILE A 387 23.83 13.22 3.15
CA ILE A 387 24.96 12.65 2.38
C ILE A 387 24.51 11.75 1.23
N TYR A 388 23.32 11.17 1.31
CA TYR A 388 22.79 10.29 0.28
C TYR A 388 22.23 11.03 -0.95
N GLY A 389 21.96 12.34 -0.81
CA GLY A 389 21.35 13.11 -1.91
C GLY A 389 20.00 12.51 -2.33
N VAL A 390 19.75 12.45 -3.63
CA VAL A 390 18.51 11.86 -4.18
C VAL A 390 18.79 10.47 -4.73
N MET A 391 18.19 9.47 -4.07
CA MET A 391 18.24 8.05 -4.47
C MET A 391 17.02 7.66 -5.31
N LYS A 392 17.17 6.59 -6.09
CA LYS A 392 16.12 6.04 -6.95
C LYS A 392 16.26 4.53 -7.10
N GLU A 393 15.22 3.88 -7.58
CA GLU A 393 15.20 2.44 -7.84
C GLU A 393 15.65 1.63 -6.59
N ASN A 394 16.64 0.78 -6.71
CA ASN A 394 17.13 -0.06 -5.61
C ASN A 394 18.25 0.55 -4.77
N GLU A 395 18.61 1.80 -5.00
CA GLU A 395 19.75 2.46 -4.31
C GLU A 395 19.51 2.52 -2.79
N PHE A 396 18.30 2.89 -2.37
CA PHE A 396 17.92 2.92 -0.94
C PHE A 396 18.05 1.54 -0.29
N MET A 397 17.45 0.50 -0.86
CA MET A 397 17.53 -0.85 -0.31
C MET A 397 18.95 -1.40 -0.33
N ASN A 398 19.72 -1.13 -1.40
CA ASN A 398 21.12 -1.52 -1.48
C ASN A 398 21.94 -0.89 -0.36
N GLU A 399 21.75 0.41 -0.11
CA GLU A 399 22.44 1.09 0.99
C GLU A 399 21.98 0.54 2.34
N PHE A 400 20.67 0.48 2.58
CA PHE A 400 20.10 0.07 3.86
C PHE A 400 20.46 -1.36 4.26
N ILE A 401 20.49 -2.30 3.32
CA ILE A 401 20.72 -3.71 3.60
C ILE A 401 22.21 -4.07 3.54
N ASN A 402 22.99 -3.45 2.65
CA ASN A 402 24.40 -3.81 2.44
C ASN A 402 25.38 -2.95 3.26
N SER A 403 24.97 -1.80 3.77
CA SER A 403 25.76 -0.98 4.70
C SER A 403 25.35 -1.28 6.15
N PRO A 404 26.26 -1.46 7.05
CA PRO A 404 27.67 -1.65 6.93
C PRO A 404 28.11 -3.07 7.31
N GLN A 405 29.11 -3.57 6.68
CA GLN A 405 29.96 -4.53 7.38
C GLN A 405 30.59 -3.76 8.56
N ILE A 406 30.08 -3.93 9.77
CA ILE A 406 30.79 -3.56 10.97
C ILE A 406 32.10 -4.38 10.91
N THR A 407 33.17 -3.73 10.48
CA THR A 407 34.49 -4.29 10.61
C THR A 407 34.66 -4.52 12.11
N GLN A 408 34.61 -5.79 12.55
CA GLN A 408 34.95 -6.14 13.91
C GLN A 408 36.30 -5.47 14.17
N ILE A 409 36.29 -4.40 14.96
CA ILE A 409 37.50 -3.87 15.55
C ILE A 409 37.97 -5.02 16.44
N SER A 410 38.97 -5.76 15.95
CA SER A 410 39.64 -6.76 16.77
C SER A 410 40.19 -6.02 17.97
N THR A 411 39.57 -6.21 19.11
CA THR A 411 40.16 -5.89 20.41
C THR A 411 41.20 -6.93 20.74
N ASP A 412 42.26 -6.97 19.94
CA ASP A 412 43.54 -7.52 20.38
C ASP A 412 44.35 -6.40 21.02
N LYS A 413 44.20 -6.26 22.33
CA LYS A 413 45.24 -5.77 23.24
C LYS A 413 45.06 -6.37 24.62
#